data_367f6216d0694a4ce6f41e1ebd885447
#
_entry.id   367f6216d0694a4ce6f41e1ebd885447
#
_cell.length_a   1.000
_cell.length_b   1.000
_cell.length_c   1.000
_cell.angle_alpha   90.00
_cell.angle_beta   90.00
_cell.angle_gamma   90.00
#
_symmetry.space_group_name_H-M   'P 1'
#
loop_
_entity.id
_entity.type
_entity.pdbx_description
1 polymer ?
#
loop_
_entity_poly.entity_id
_entity_poly.type
_entity_poly.pdbx_seq_one_letter_code
_entity_poly.pdbx_strand_id
1 'polypeptide(L)'
;MRVGDVCTRSVVTCRRETSAVELAQIMRDRHVGDVIVVDEGETGPTPIGIVTDRDLVVLVLANGVSPEGLQAGSLFKGTLVTALQSDDIYDAIWCMRSRGVRRLPIVNASNCLVGVLTLDDVTRLLAEALGEVGRISLYQARREEVALERERHAP
;
A
#
# COMPACT_ATOMS: atom_id res chain seq x y z
N MET A 1 -13.65 8.32 3.35
CA MET A 1 -12.91 7.18 3.98
C MET A 1 -11.45 7.61 4.11
N ARG A 2 -10.85 7.43 5.29
CA ARG A 2 -9.46 7.85 5.53
C ARG A 2 -8.48 6.78 5.07
N VAL A 3 -7.34 7.21 4.57
CA VAL A 3 -6.23 6.33 4.18
C VAL A 3 -5.81 5.41 5.33
N GLY A 4 -5.79 5.93 6.55
CA GLY A 4 -5.44 5.17 7.75
C GLY A 4 -6.38 4.02 8.10
N ASP A 5 -7.59 4.00 7.53
CA ASP A 5 -8.58 2.94 7.73
C ASP A 5 -8.35 1.75 6.77
N VAL A 6 -7.62 2.01 5.66
CA VAL A 6 -7.44 1.08 4.54
C VAL A 6 -6.00 0.54 4.46
N CYS A 7 -5.01 1.35 4.86
CA CYS A 7 -3.59 1.00 4.72
C CYS A 7 -3.20 -0.22 5.56
N THR A 8 -2.24 -0.99 5.06
CA THR A 8 -1.61 -2.08 5.79
C THR A 8 -0.67 -1.53 6.86
N ARG A 9 -0.87 -1.92 8.12
CA ARG A 9 -0.08 -1.46 9.28
C ARG A 9 1.22 -2.24 9.49
N SER A 10 1.25 -3.50 9.07
CA SER A 10 2.45 -4.34 9.18
C SER A 10 3.41 -4.01 8.03
N VAL A 11 4.27 -3.02 8.24
CA VAL A 11 5.21 -2.55 7.22
C VAL A 11 6.58 -3.15 7.46
N VAL A 12 7.20 -3.67 6.41
CA VAL A 12 8.59 -4.11 6.45
C VAL A 12 9.49 -2.92 6.21
N THR A 13 10.37 -2.66 7.17
CA THR A 13 11.28 -1.52 7.14
C THR A 13 12.74 -1.95 7.25
N CYS A 14 13.63 -1.09 6.79
CA CYS A 14 15.06 -1.21 7.00
C CYS A 14 15.68 0.16 7.27
N ARG A 15 16.94 0.17 7.64
CA ARG A 15 17.72 1.40 7.80
C ARG A 15 18.47 1.75 6.51
N ARG A 16 18.92 2.98 6.42
CA ARG A 16 19.71 3.49 5.28
C ARG A 16 20.97 2.66 5.02
N GLU A 17 21.58 2.14 6.08
CA GLU A 17 22.83 1.37 6.07
C GLU A 17 22.62 -0.12 5.73
N THR A 18 21.38 -0.60 5.69
CA THR A 18 21.07 -1.99 5.35
C THR A 18 21.62 -2.31 3.97
N SER A 19 22.38 -3.40 3.83
CA SER A 19 22.99 -3.79 2.57
C SER A 19 21.97 -4.27 1.53
N ALA A 20 22.31 -4.17 0.24
CA ALA A 20 21.46 -4.69 -0.84
C ALA A 20 21.21 -6.20 -0.72
N VAL A 21 22.19 -6.95 -0.20
CA VAL A 21 22.05 -8.38 0.06
C VAL A 21 21.02 -8.63 1.17
N GLU A 22 21.11 -7.92 2.28
CA GLU A 22 20.14 -8.03 3.38
C GLU A 22 18.73 -7.61 2.93
N LEU A 23 18.61 -6.57 2.10
CA LEU A 23 17.33 -6.17 1.50
C LEU A 23 16.69 -7.32 0.70
N ALA A 24 17.47 -7.97 -0.16
CA ALA A 24 16.99 -9.12 -0.94
C ALA A 24 16.57 -10.27 -0.02
N GLN A 25 17.32 -10.53 1.06
CA GLN A 25 16.97 -11.55 2.06
C GLN A 25 15.68 -11.18 2.81
N ILE A 26 15.52 -9.93 3.24
CA ILE A 26 14.29 -9.45 3.87
C ILE A 26 13.09 -9.63 2.95
N MET A 27 13.19 -9.23 1.68
CA MET A 27 12.12 -9.39 0.70
C MET A 27 11.73 -10.86 0.51
N ARG A 28 12.71 -11.74 0.40
CA ARG A 28 12.49 -13.20 0.30
C ARG A 28 11.82 -13.77 1.54
N ASP A 29 12.37 -13.48 2.72
CA ASP A 29 11.95 -14.11 3.97
C ASP A 29 10.61 -13.58 4.48
N ARG A 30 10.26 -12.33 4.11
CA ARG A 30 8.98 -11.69 4.44
C ARG A 30 7.94 -11.80 3.32
N HIS A 31 8.30 -12.37 2.17
CA HIS A 31 7.44 -12.48 0.98
C HIS A 31 6.88 -11.12 0.53
N VAL A 32 7.72 -10.08 0.52
CA VAL A 32 7.36 -8.73 0.09
C VAL A 32 8.20 -8.30 -1.10
N GLY A 33 7.63 -7.49 -2.00
CA GLY A 33 8.33 -6.92 -3.15
C GLY A 33 8.93 -5.53 -2.88
N ASP A 34 8.84 -5.02 -1.66
CA ASP A 34 9.37 -3.72 -1.27
C ASP A 34 9.68 -3.62 0.21
N VAL A 35 10.60 -2.72 0.54
CA VAL A 35 10.98 -2.39 1.92
C VAL A 35 11.04 -0.87 2.04
N ILE A 36 10.43 -0.31 3.06
CA ILE A 36 10.49 1.12 3.34
C ILE A 36 11.75 1.42 4.14
N VAL A 37 12.56 2.32 3.62
CA VAL A 37 13.76 2.80 4.31
C VAL A 37 13.37 3.90 5.27
N VAL A 38 13.77 3.76 6.52
CA VAL A 38 13.45 4.71 7.59
C VAL A 38 14.69 5.23 8.27
N ASP A 39 14.62 6.49 8.71
CA ASP A 39 15.52 7.07 9.70
C ASP A 39 14.82 7.09 11.07
N GLU A 40 15.59 6.91 12.14
CA GLU A 40 15.09 7.04 13.51
C GLU A 40 14.90 8.53 13.83
N GLY A 41 13.65 8.94 14.00
CA GLY A 41 13.31 10.29 14.47
C GLY A 41 13.00 10.30 15.98
N GLU A 42 12.95 11.48 16.58
CA GLU A 42 12.61 11.64 18.01
C GLU A 42 11.21 11.10 18.36
N THR A 43 10.29 11.12 17.40
CA THR A 43 8.88 10.70 17.58
C THR A 43 8.59 9.32 16.99
N GLY A 44 9.58 8.67 16.37
CA GLY A 44 9.45 7.35 15.74
C GLY A 44 10.07 7.29 14.34
N PRO A 45 9.94 6.15 13.64
CA PRO A 45 10.57 5.93 12.35
C PRO A 45 9.98 6.84 11.28
N THR A 46 10.84 7.63 10.64
CA THR A 46 10.46 8.53 9.54
C THR A 46 10.82 7.88 8.20
N PRO A 47 9.88 7.69 7.27
CA PRO A 47 10.18 7.10 5.99
C PRO A 47 10.97 8.08 5.11
N ILE A 48 12.07 7.61 4.52
CA ILE A 48 12.98 8.42 3.70
C ILE A 48 13.10 7.89 2.26
N GLY A 49 12.73 6.63 2.04
CA GLY A 49 12.81 5.99 0.74
C GLY A 49 12.03 4.69 0.70
N ILE A 50 11.89 4.15 -0.49
CA ILE A 50 11.37 2.81 -0.74
C ILE A 50 12.29 2.12 -1.74
N VAL A 51 12.63 0.87 -1.47
CA VAL A 51 13.41 0.01 -2.37
C VAL A 51 12.55 -1.19 -2.73
N THR A 52 12.46 -1.48 -4.02
CA THR A 52 11.70 -2.60 -4.55
C THR A 52 12.62 -3.70 -5.08
N ASP A 53 12.10 -4.91 -5.26
CA ASP A 53 12.77 -6.01 -5.94
C ASP A 53 13.20 -5.61 -7.36
N ARG A 54 12.38 -4.81 -8.07
CA ARG A 54 12.73 -4.25 -9.36
C ARG A 54 13.95 -3.32 -9.29
N ASP A 55 14.12 -2.53 -8.24
CA ASP A 55 15.30 -1.67 -8.07
C ASP A 55 16.56 -2.51 -7.92
N LEU A 56 16.51 -3.62 -7.17
CA LEU A 56 17.63 -4.56 -7.06
C LEU A 56 17.99 -5.18 -8.42
N VAL A 57 16.99 -5.55 -9.22
CA VAL A 57 17.24 -6.09 -10.57
C VAL A 57 17.82 -5.01 -11.49
N VAL A 58 17.22 -3.83 -11.53
CA VAL A 58 17.58 -2.78 -12.51
C VAL A 58 18.86 -2.05 -12.12
N LEU A 59 19.03 -1.70 -10.83
CA LEU A 59 20.15 -0.87 -10.39
C LEU A 59 21.40 -1.70 -10.04
N VAL A 60 21.22 -2.96 -9.65
CA VAL A 60 22.33 -3.82 -9.22
C VAL A 60 22.65 -4.85 -10.30
N LEU A 61 21.73 -5.78 -10.57
CA LEU A 61 22.00 -6.89 -11.48
C LEU A 61 22.22 -6.45 -12.93
N ALA A 62 21.33 -5.60 -13.48
CA ALA A 62 21.40 -5.16 -14.87
C ALA A 62 22.64 -4.29 -15.16
N ASN A 63 23.19 -3.60 -14.15
CA ASN A 63 24.41 -2.82 -14.28
C ASN A 63 25.68 -3.60 -13.93
N GLY A 64 25.59 -4.88 -13.57
CA GLY A 64 26.72 -5.70 -13.18
C GLY A 64 27.45 -5.20 -11.93
N VAL A 65 26.75 -4.44 -11.07
CA VAL A 65 27.32 -3.91 -9.83
C VAL A 65 27.27 -4.99 -8.76
N SER A 66 28.38 -5.16 -8.02
CA SER A 66 28.39 -6.06 -6.86
C SER A 66 27.41 -5.55 -5.80
N PRO A 67 26.49 -6.38 -5.29
CA PRO A 67 25.59 -5.99 -4.23
C PRO A 67 26.32 -5.79 -2.88
N GLU A 68 27.54 -6.32 -2.78
CA GLU A 68 28.39 -6.16 -1.61
C GLU A 68 28.87 -4.72 -1.51
N GLY A 69 28.58 -4.06 -0.40
CA GLY A 69 28.92 -2.65 -0.18
C GLY A 69 27.90 -1.63 -0.67
N LEU A 70 26.86 -2.05 -1.41
CA LEU A 70 25.71 -1.18 -1.69
C LEU A 70 24.75 -1.16 -0.51
N GLN A 71 24.28 0.03 -0.15
CA GLN A 71 23.34 0.24 0.95
C GLN A 71 21.99 0.72 0.43
N ALA A 72 20.92 0.46 1.19
CA ALA A 72 19.57 0.89 0.88
C ALA A 72 19.49 2.38 0.50
N GLY A 73 20.23 3.22 1.21
CA GLY A 73 20.30 4.66 0.97
C GLY A 73 20.80 5.07 -0.42
N SER A 74 21.50 4.19 -1.14
CA SER A 74 21.98 4.44 -2.51
C SER A 74 21.03 3.90 -3.59
N LEU A 75 20.01 3.09 -3.22
CA LEU A 75 19.13 2.39 -4.15
C LEU A 75 17.85 3.15 -4.47
N PHE A 76 17.53 4.22 -3.76
CA PHE A 76 16.41 5.08 -4.10
C PHE A 76 16.89 6.50 -4.43
N LYS A 77 16.15 7.18 -5.32
CA LYS A 77 16.46 8.55 -5.76
C LYS A 77 15.22 9.42 -5.72
N GLY A 78 15.44 10.70 -5.47
CA GLY A 78 14.36 11.69 -5.43
C GLY A 78 13.65 11.77 -4.08
N THR A 79 12.55 12.52 -4.08
CA THR A 79 11.73 12.74 -2.89
C THR A 79 10.72 11.62 -2.74
N LEU A 80 10.67 10.98 -1.58
CA LEU A 80 9.66 10.00 -1.26
C LEU A 80 8.27 10.66 -1.25
N VAL A 81 7.32 10.02 -1.92
CA VAL A 81 5.91 10.44 -1.90
C VAL A 81 5.23 9.71 -0.76
N THR A 82 4.61 10.46 0.15
CA THR A 82 3.86 9.94 1.30
C THR A 82 2.45 10.51 1.31
N ALA A 83 1.56 9.95 2.13
CA ALA A 83 0.25 10.50 2.43
C ALA A 83 0.02 10.49 3.95
N LEU A 84 -0.81 11.40 4.46
CA LEU A 84 -1.22 11.40 5.85
C LEU A 84 -2.28 10.32 6.08
N GLN A 85 -2.26 9.71 7.26
CA GLN A 85 -3.31 8.75 7.65
C GLN A 85 -4.71 9.37 7.70
N SER A 86 -4.79 10.70 7.82
CA SER A 86 -6.04 11.50 7.83
C SER A 86 -6.55 11.85 6.44
N ASP A 87 -5.73 11.70 5.40
CA ASP A 87 -6.10 12.05 4.04
C ASP A 87 -7.25 11.18 3.53
N ASP A 88 -8.00 11.71 2.56
CA ASP A 88 -9.04 10.93 1.90
C ASP A 88 -8.43 9.91 0.92
N ILE A 89 -9.06 8.75 0.81
CA ILE A 89 -8.58 7.67 -0.06
C ILE A 89 -8.53 8.08 -1.54
N TYR A 90 -9.44 8.92 -2.00
CA TYR A 90 -9.45 9.41 -3.39
C TYR A 90 -8.28 10.35 -3.66
N ASP A 91 -7.89 11.18 -2.70
CA ASP A 91 -6.70 12.03 -2.80
C ASP A 91 -5.44 11.20 -2.89
N ALA A 92 -5.35 10.12 -2.11
CA ALA A 92 -4.24 9.17 -2.19
C ALA A 92 -4.18 8.45 -3.55
N ILE A 93 -5.33 8.01 -4.10
CA ILE A 93 -5.42 7.42 -5.45
C ILE A 93 -4.96 8.43 -6.51
N TRP A 94 -5.43 9.67 -6.42
CA TRP A 94 -5.00 10.72 -7.33
C TRP A 94 -3.50 11.00 -7.22
N CYS A 95 -2.95 11.01 -6.00
CA CYS A 95 -1.53 11.12 -5.74
C CYS A 95 -0.74 9.98 -6.40
N MET A 96 -1.14 8.73 -6.19
CA MET A 96 -0.52 7.57 -6.85
C MET A 96 -0.48 7.73 -8.36
N ARG A 97 -1.61 8.13 -8.97
CA ARG A 97 -1.72 8.33 -10.42
C ARG A 97 -0.82 9.46 -10.90
N SER A 98 -0.85 10.62 -10.25
CA SER A 98 -0.12 11.81 -10.68
C SER A 98 1.39 11.67 -10.53
N ARG A 99 1.83 10.89 -9.53
CA ARG A 99 3.24 10.61 -9.25
C ARG A 99 3.76 9.33 -9.91
N GLY A 100 2.88 8.54 -10.53
CA GLY A 100 3.26 7.28 -11.16
C GLY A 100 3.76 6.23 -10.16
N VAL A 101 3.26 6.25 -8.91
CA VAL A 101 3.65 5.31 -7.86
C VAL A 101 2.52 4.34 -7.52
N ARG A 102 2.88 3.12 -7.16
CA ARG A 102 1.93 2.06 -6.81
C ARG A 102 1.85 1.82 -5.29
N ARG A 103 2.64 2.55 -4.52
CA ARG A 103 2.74 2.46 -3.06
C ARG A 103 2.94 3.84 -2.47
N LEU A 104 2.27 4.09 -1.36
CA LEU A 104 2.43 5.30 -0.56
C LEU A 104 2.71 4.89 0.88
N PRO A 105 3.89 5.18 1.42
CA PRO A 105 4.09 5.16 2.87
C PRO A 105 3.14 6.15 3.51
N ILE A 106 2.45 5.69 4.55
CA ILE A 106 1.46 6.49 5.27
C ILE A 106 2.08 6.95 6.58
N VAL A 107 1.94 8.25 6.83
CA VAL A 107 2.53 8.88 8.01
C VAL A 107 1.47 9.55 8.88
N ASN A 108 1.80 9.75 10.15
CA ASN A 108 1.01 10.59 11.06
C ASN A 108 1.41 12.07 10.96
N ALA A 109 0.79 12.94 11.79
CA ALA A 109 1.08 14.37 11.82
C ALA A 109 2.53 14.71 12.24
N SER A 110 3.23 13.80 12.92
CA SER A 110 4.64 13.92 13.28
C SER A 110 5.58 13.32 12.21
N ASN A 111 5.08 13.02 11.01
CA ASN A 111 5.82 12.39 9.92
C ASN A 111 6.37 10.99 10.24
N CYS A 112 5.84 10.30 11.26
CA CYS A 112 6.23 8.94 11.57
C CYS A 112 5.44 7.95 10.70
N LEU A 113 6.11 6.91 10.23
CA LEU A 113 5.53 5.83 9.45
C LEU A 113 4.47 5.08 10.28
N VAL A 114 3.26 4.96 9.75
CA VAL A 114 2.15 4.24 10.40
C VAL A 114 1.56 3.12 9.54
N GLY A 115 1.92 3.07 8.27
CA GLY A 115 1.41 2.06 7.35
C GLY A 115 1.93 2.23 5.92
N VAL A 116 1.45 1.41 5.03
CA VAL A 116 1.62 1.54 3.58
C VAL A 116 0.28 1.32 2.89
N LEU A 117 -0.04 2.18 1.94
CA LEU A 117 -1.17 1.98 1.02
C LEU A 117 -0.62 1.50 -0.32
N THR A 118 -1.13 0.39 -0.80
CA THR A 118 -0.72 -0.18 -2.09
C THR A 118 -1.84 -0.09 -3.12
N LEU A 119 -1.49 -0.19 -4.40
CA LEU A 119 -2.48 -0.33 -5.48
C LEU A 119 -3.39 -1.55 -5.26
N ASP A 120 -2.86 -2.63 -4.68
CA ASP A 120 -3.62 -3.85 -4.42
C ASP A 120 -4.67 -3.62 -3.31
N ASP A 121 -4.34 -2.83 -2.27
CA ASP A 121 -5.30 -2.42 -1.22
C ASP A 121 -6.44 -1.60 -1.82
N VAL A 122 -6.12 -0.65 -2.70
CA VAL A 122 -7.12 0.17 -3.41
C VAL A 122 -7.99 -0.70 -4.31
N THR A 123 -7.40 -1.63 -5.05
CA THR A 123 -8.13 -2.54 -5.94
C THR A 123 -9.09 -3.42 -5.16
N ARG A 124 -8.66 -3.97 -4.04
CA ARG A 124 -9.50 -4.78 -3.14
C ARG A 124 -10.66 -3.97 -2.59
N LEU A 125 -10.40 -2.76 -2.08
CA LEU A 125 -11.44 -1.85 -1.58
C LEU A 125 -12.51 -1.56 -2.64
N LEU A 126 -12.12 -1.26 -3.86
CA LEU A 126 -13.05 -0.99 -4.96
C LEU A 126 -13.83 -2.24 -5.36
N ALA A 127 -13.20 -3.41 -5.39
CA ALA A 127 -13.87 -4.67 -5.68
C ALA A 127 -14.94 -5.01 -4.62
N GLU A 128 -14.64 -4.80 -3.35
CA GLU A 128 -15.57 -4.97 -2.24
C GLU A 128 -16.77 -4.01 -2.38
N ALA A 129 -16.51 -2.73 -2.65
CA ALA A 129 -17.55 -1.72 -2.85
C ALA A 129 -18.47 -2.06 -4.03
N LEU A 130 -17.91 -2.49 -5.17
CA LEU A 130 -18.68 -2.94 -6.32
C LEU A 130 -19.51 -4.19 -6.01
N GLY A 131 -18.97 -5.12 -5.21
CA GLY A 131 -19.68 -6.30 -4.74
C GLY A 131 -20.92 -5.93 -3.91
N GLU A 132 -20.79 -4.96 -3.00
CA GLU A 132 -21.92 -4.48 -2.20
C GLU A 132 -22.99 -3.79 -3.06
N VAL A 133 -22.60 -2.97 -4.02
CA VAL A 133 -23.53 -2.34 -4.98
C VAL A 133 -24.29 -3.40 -5.78
N GLY A 134 -23.63 -4.46 -6.25
CA GLY A 134 -24.27 -5.56 -6.96
C GLY A 134 -25.31 -6.31 -6.12
N ARG A 135 -25.09 -6.42 -4.82
CA ARG A 135 -26.03 -7.06 -3.88
C ARG A 135 -27.33 -6.28 -3.69
N ILE A 136 -27.32 -4.96 -3.85
CA ILE A 136 -28.52 -4.12 -3.70
C ILE A 136 -29.63 -4.63 -4.65
N SER A 137 -29.31 -4.81 -5.94
CA SER A 137 -30.28 -5.28 -6.94
C SER A 137 -30.82 -6.68 -6.65
N LEU A 138 -29.96 -7.58 -6.15
CA LEU A 138 -30.35 -8.93 -5.77
C LEU A 138 -31.32 -8.93 -4.58
N TYR A 139 -31.04 -8.10 -3.57
CA TYR A 139 -31.93 -7.97 -2.41
C TYR A 139 -33.27 -7.32 -2.77
N GLN A 140 -33.27 -6.34 -3.67
CA GLN A 140 -34.51 -5.73 -4.15
C GLN A 140 -35.39 -6.76 -4.85
N ALA A 141 -34.84 -7.50 -5.84
CA ALA A 141 -35.58 -8.53 -6.57
C ALA A 141 -36.19 -9.60 -5.62
N ARG A 142 -35.42 -10.06 -4.64
CA ARG A 142 -35.90 -11.03 -3.66
C ARG A 142 -37.02 -10.48 -2.77
N ARG A 143 -36.97 -9.20 -2.39
CA ARG A 143 -38.04 -8.57 -1.61
C ARG A 143 -39.33 -8.45 -2.41
N GLU A 144 -39.25 -8.12 -3.69
CA GLU A 144 -40.37 -8.04 -4.60
C GLU A 144 -41.02 -9.42 -4.80
N GLU A 145 -40.22 -10.46 -4.99
CA GLU A 145 -40.70 -11.85 -5.11
C GLU A 145 -41.47 -12.30 -3.84
N VAL A 146 -40.91 -12.07 -2.68
CA VAL A 146 -41.58 -12.41 -1.38
C VAL A 146 -42.86 -11.60 -1.18
N ALA A 147 -42.92 -10.34 -1.62
CA ALA A 147 -44.12 -9.52 -1.54
C ALA A 147 -45.23 -10.07 -2.44
N LEU A 148 -44.92 -10.43 -3.68
CA LEU A 148 -45.88 -11.05 -4.61
C LEU A 148 -46.40 -12.40 -4.13
N GLU A 149 -45.58 -13.23 -3.49
CA GLU A 149 -45.99 -14.50 -2.91
C GLU A 149 -46.98 -14.30 -1.77
N ARG A 150 -46.77 -13.31 -0.91
CA ARG A 150 -47.69 -12.98 0.20
C ARG A 150 -49.05 -12.49 -0.32
N GLU A 151 -49.07 -11.67 -1.36
CA GLU A 151 -50.31 -11.20 -1.99
C GLU A 151 -51.10 -12.34 -2.63
N ARG A 152 -50.45 -13.34 -3.20
CA ARG A 152 -51.07 -14.53 -3.82
C ARG A 152 -51.69 -15.47 -2.78
N HIS A 153 -51.23 -15.45 -1.54
CA HIS A 153 -51.69 -16.33 -0.44
C HIS A 153 -52.51 -15.56 0.61
N ALA A 154 -52.83 -14.31 0.36
CA ALA A 154 -53.78 -13.57 1.20
C ALA A 154 -55.20 -14.10 0.94
N PRO A 155 -56.01 -14.37 2.01
CA PRO A 155 -57.32 -14.96 1.89
C PRO A 155 -58.35 -14.02 1.25
#